data_5d986591951ee9f80730528365715c96
#
_entry.id   5d986591951ee9f80730528365715c96
#
_cell.length_a   1.000
_cell.length_b   1.000
_cell.length_c   1.000
_cell.angle_alpha   90.00
_cell.angle_beta   90.00
_cell.angle_gamma   90.00
#
_symmetry.space_group_name_H-M   'P 1'
#
loop_
_entity.id
_entity.type
_entity.pdbx_description
1 polymer ?
#
loop_
_entity_poly.entity_id
_entity_poly.type
_entity_poly.pdbx_seq_one_letter_code
_entity_poly.pdbx_strand_id
1 'polypeptide(L)'
;MSAPRRIKIPTCALVGVIASVDELRLAPGMRAPPDLFELRLDHLPNLRESQLLKLRQPLIITARHPAEGGKKVRSARRDLLLKFLPRAKFVDVELRSLRELGPVWDEARRLHVGRICSFHDFKRTPEPAVLHKKLLRARKAGADVFKVVTRAEDFHDLLTLFELLWSELASMRLCVMASGKFGPISRLFFRDAGSSLIYAPLRHPLHHGQLTFQELRGQRDF
;
A
#
# COMPACT_ATOMS: atom_id res chain seq x y z
N MET A 1 15.81 17.36 -23.16
CA MET A 1 14.89 17.03 -22.03
C MET A 1 15.40 15.76 -21.39
N SER A 2 15.90 15.79 -20.15
CA SER A 2 16.36 14.60 -19.44
C SER A 2 15.18 13.66 -19.20
N ALA A 3 15.39 12.33 -19.40
CA ALA A 3 14.38 11.34 -19.12
C ALA A 3 13.86 11.50 -17.68
N PRO A 4 12.55 11.35 -17.43
CA PRO A 4 12.00 11.51 -16.10
C PRO A 4 12.67 10.49 -15.17
N ARG A 5 13.22 11.00 -14.06
CA ARG A 5 13.94 10.18 -13.06
C ARG A 5 12.98 9.11 -12.53
N ARG A 6 13.14 7.87 -12.98
CA ARG A 6 12.32 6.73 -12.53
C ARG A 6 12.39 6.65 -11.00
N ILE A 7 11.23 6.65 -10.37
CA ILE A 7 11.14 6.47 -8.92
C ILE A 7 11.69 5.08 -8.59
N LYS A 8 12.73 5.06 -7.74
CA LYS A 8 13.35 3.81 -7.32
C LYS A 8 12.39 3.10 -6.36
N ILE A 9 11.72 2.05 -6.84
CA ILE A 9 10.84 1.20 -6.04
C ILE A 9 11.70 0.04 -5.55
N PRO A 10 11.85 -0.13 -4.23
CA PRO A 10 12.56 -1.29 -3.68
C PRO A 10 11.90 -2.60 -4.15
N THR A 11 12.68 -3.63 -4.35
CA THR A 11 12.15 -4.99 -4.49
C THR A 11 11.88 -5.55 -3.11
N CYS A 12 10.66 -6.04 -2.87
CA CYS A 12 10.29 -6.71 -1.62
C CYS A 12 10.47 -5.84 -0.35
N ALA A 13 10.07 -4.55 -0.42
CA ALA A 13 10.19 -3.66 0.73
C ALA A 13 9.11 -3.91 1.79
N LEU A 14 9.52 -3.92 3.06
CA LEU A 14 8.62 -3.98 4.21
C LEU A 14 8.03 -2.59 4.49
N VAL A 15 6.71 -2.52 4.55
CA VAL A 15 5.95 -1.30 4.86
C VAL A 15 5.28 -1.45 6.22
N GLY A 16 5.72 -0.64 7.19
CA GLY A 16 5.07 -0.54 8.49
C GLY A 16 3.88 0.41 8.43
N VAL A 17 2.68 -0.10 8.71
CA VAL A 17 1.46 0.72 8.69
C VAL A 17 1.28 1.45 10.02
N ILE A 18 1.11 2.76 9.95
CA ILE A 18 0.80 3.66 11.08
C ILE A 18 -0.66 4.09 10.94
N ALA A 19 -1.53 3.55 11.79
CA ALA A 19 -2.97 3.83 11.81
C ALA A 19 -3.45 4.35 13.18
N SER A 20 -2.55 4.64 14.10
CA SER A 20 -2.87 5.20 15.41
C SER A 20 -1.81 6.21 15.87
N VAL A 21 -2.19 7.07 16.82
CA VAL A 21 -1.27 8.03 17.43
C VAL A 21 -0.15 7.32 18.19
N ASP A 22 -0.44 6.18 18.80
CA ASP A 22 0.56 5.41 19.55
C ASP A 22 1.59 4.76 18.62
N GLU A 23 1.16 4.24 17.46
CA GLU A 23 2.08 3.77 16.44
C GLU A 23 2.94 4.91 15.85
N LEU A 24 2.35 6.10 15.68
CA LEU A 24 3.08 7.29 15.23
C LEU A 24 4.15 7.73 16.26
N ARG A 25 3.88 7.58 17.56
CA ARG A 25 4.85 7.86 18.63
C ARG A 25 5.95 6.80 18.71
N LEU A 26 5.61 5.55 18.46
CA LEU A 26 6.53 4.42 18.48
C LEU A 26 7.55 4.48 17.33
N ALA A 27 7.09 4.81 16.13
CA ALA A 27 7.85 4.68 14.88
C ALA A 27 9.26 5.34 14.89
N PRO A 28 9.46 6.57 15.44
CA PRO A 28 10.79 7.21 15.47
C PRO A 28 11.83 6.48 16.33
N GLY A 29 11.40 5.73 17.35
CA GLY A 29 12.27 5.04 18.31
C GLY A 29 12.56 3.58 17.97
N MET A 30 12.09 3.09 16.82
CA MET A 30 12.31 1.71 16.42
C MET A 30 13.79 1.44 16.11
N ARG A 31 14.42 0.48 16.81
CA ARG A 31 15.81 0.06 16.58
C ARG A 31 16.00 -0.54 15.18
N ALA A 32 14.99 -1.23 14.70
CA ALA A 32 14.99 -1.85 13.38
C ALA A 32 13.66 -1.54 12.69
N PRO A 33 13.56 -0.35 12.08
CA PRO A 33 12.33 0.10 11.42
C PRO A 33 12.09 -0.64 10.10
N PRO A 34 10.86 -0.54 9.55
CA PRO A 34 10.58 -1.01 8.19
C PRO A 34 11.32 -0.17 7.14
N ASP A 35 11.30 -0.63 5.88
CA ASP A 35 11.90 0.11 4.77
C ASP A 35 11.11 1.40 4.44
N LEU A 36 9.79 1.37 4.63
CA LEU A 36 8.88 2.50 4.47
C LEU A 36 7.82 2.51 5.59
N PHE A 37 7.28 3.69 5.88
CA PHE A 37 6.04 3.80 6.67
C PHE A 37 4.87 4.18 5.78
N GLU A 38 3.71 3.51 5.95
CA GLU A 38 2.43 3.99 5.43
C GLU A 38 1.70 4.78 6.52
N LEU A 39 1.34 6.02 6.21
CA LEU A 39 0.51 6.86 7.08
C LEU A 39 -0.95 6.75 6.64
N ARG A 40 -1.78 6.15 7.48
CA ARG A 40 -3.23 6.07 7.28
C ARG A 40 -3.89 7.37 7.75
N LEU A 41 -3.93 8.35 6.84
CA LEU A 41 -4.46 9.70 7.13
C LEU A 41 -5.94 9.66 7.54
N ASP A 42 -6.69 8.68 7.06
CA ASP A 42 -8.08 8.43 7.46
C ASP A 42 -8.20 7.95 8.93
N HIS A 43 -7.13 7.46 9.54
CA HIS A 43 -7.04 7.09 10.94
C HIS A 43 -6.34 8.14 11.82
N LEU A 44 -5.69 9.13 11.20
CA LEU A 44 -4.88 10.15 11.84
C LEU A 44 -5.40 11.58 11.57
N PRO A 45 -6.66 11.91 11.93
CA PRO A 45 -7.30 13.16 11.51
C PRO A 45 -6.62 14.42 12.03
N ASN A 46 -5.87 14.32 13.13
CA ASN A 46 -5.16 15.44 13.76
C ASN A 46 -3.64 15.42 13.51
N LEU A 47 -3.19 14.69 12.47
CA LEU A 47 -1.79 14.61 12.11
C LEU A 47 -1.23 15.99 11.76
N ARG A 48 -0.07 16.36 12.35
CA ARG A 48 0.67 17.59 12.06
C ARG A 48 1.94 17.28 11.29
N GLU A 49 2.34 18.14 10.40
CA GLU A 49 3.58 17.98 9.61
C GLU A 49 4.83 17.86 10.49
N SER A 50 4.87 18.60 11.62
CA SER A 50 5.97 18.53 12.58
C SER A 50 6.21 17.13 13.15
N GLN A 51 5.17 16.29 13.22
CA GLN A 51 5.30 14.91 13.68
C GLN A 51 6.00 14.02 12.64
N LEU A 52 5.90 14.36 11.35
CA LEU A 52 6.55 13.63 10.27
C LEU A 52 8.07 13.83 10.26
N LEU A 53 8.55 14.96 10.75
CA LEU A 53 9.99 15.27 10.83
C LEU A 53 10.78 14.28 11.68
N LYS A 54 10.11 13.55 12.56
CA LYS A 54 10.70 12.53 13.41
C LYS A 54 10.84 11.17 12.71
N LEU A 55 10.14 10.97 11.59
CA LEU A 55 10.21 9.73 10.81
C LEU A 55 11.35 9.84 9.80
N ARG A 56 12.30 8.89 9.86
CA ARG A 56 13.47 8.86 8.98
C ARG A 56 13.23 8.08 7.69
N GLN A 57 12.31 7.11 7.74
CA GLN A 57 11.97 6.26 6.60
C GLN A 57 11.10 7.02 5.59
N PRO A 58 11.21 6.67 4.28
CA PRO A 58 10.33 7.21 3.26
C PRO A 58 8.86 6.90 3.58
N LEU A 59 7.97 7.82 3.21
CA LEU A 59 6.55 7.74 3.58
C LEU A 59 5.68 7.37 2.38
N ILE A 60 4.73 6.49 2.61
CA ILE A 60 3.54 6.29 1.78
C ILE A 60 2.40 7.01 2.50
N ILE A 61 1.66 7.86 1.81
CA ILE A 61 0.45 8.48 2.37
C ILE A 61 -0.80 7.85 1.76
N THR A 62 -1.77 7.58 2.61
CA THR A 62 -3.03 6.92 2.22
C THR A 62 -4.19 7.54 2.99
N ALA A 63 -5.24 7.99 2.28
CA ALA A 63 -6.54 8.32 2.86
C ALA A 63 -7.57 7.35 2.26
N ARG A 64 -7.66 6.14 2.85
CA ARG A 64 -8.40 5.01 2.28
C ARG A 64 -9.89 5.30 2.13
N HIS A 65 -10.48 4.90 0.99
CA HIS A 65 -11.90 5.01 0.74
C HIS A 65 -12.70 4.10 1.69
N PRO A 66 -13.83 4.57 2.28
CA PRO A 66 -14.63 3.77 3.22
C PRO A 66 -15.09 2.42 2.66
N ALA A 67 -15.43 2.35 1.37
CA ALA A 67 -15.82 1.09 0.72
C ALA A 67 -14.67 0.09 0.51
N GLU A 68 -13.42 0.47 0.83
CA GLU A 68 -12.23 -0.36 0.80
C GLU A 68 -11.52 -0.40 2.18
N GLY A 69 -12.31 -0.33 3.26
CA GLY A 69 -11.80 -0.47 4.63
C GLY A 69 -11.23 0.81 5.24
N GLY A 70 -11.51 1.97 4.66
CA GLY A 70 -11.14 3.26 5.23
C GLY A 70 -12.17 3.80 6.21
N LYS A 71 -11.75 4.78 7.00
CA LYS A 71 -12.65 5.56 7.87
C LYS A 71 -13.23 6.76 7.12
N LYS A 72 -14.45 7.17 7.50
CA LYS A 72 -14.97 8.47 7.10
C LYS A 72 -14.16 9.57 7.79
N VAL A 73 -13.63 10.50 7.02
CA VAL A 73 -12.90 11.66 7.52
C VAL A 73 -13.74 12.93 7.35
N ARG A 74 -13.61 13.88 8.29
CA ARG A 74 -14.35 15.17 8.23
C ARG A 74 -13.84 16.04 7.07
N SER A 75 -12.53 16.05 6.84
CA SER A 75 -11.90 16.75 5.71
C SER A 75 -12.07 15.94 4.45
N ALA A 76 -12.10 16.60 3.29
CA ALA A 76 -12.04 15.90 2.01
C ALA A 76 -10.74 15.09 1.93
N ARG A 77 -10.80 13.84 1.51
CA ARG A 77 -9.64 12.95 1.32
C ARG A 77 -8.58 13.60 0.43
N ARG A 78 -9.04 14.33 -0.59
CA ARG A 78 -8.20 15.10 -1.51
C ARG A 78 -7.31 16.09 -0.76
N ASP A 79 -7.88 16.90 0.12
CA ASP A 79 -7.16 17.97 0.80
C ASP A 79 -6.16 17.41 1.81
N LEU A 80 -6.50 16.30 2.49
CA LEU A 80 -5.56 15.57 3.34
C LEU A 80 -4.37 15.04 2.55
N LEU A 81 -4.61 14.41 1.40
CA LEU A 81 -3.54 13.88 0.57
C LEU A 81 -2.67 15.01 0.02
N LEU A 82 -3.26 16.07 -0.53
CA LEU A 82 -2.50 17.22 -1.08
C LEU A 82 -1.63 17.89 -0.01
N LYS A 83 -2.13 18.03 1.22
CA LYS A 83 -1.38 18.60 2.34
C LYS A 83 -0.07 17.86 2.61
N PHE A 84 -0.11 16.52 2.66
CA PHE A 84 1.04 15.70 3.02
C PHE A 84 1.86 15.22 1.81
N LEU A 85 1.37 15.41 0.59
CA LEU A 85 2.00 14.95 -0.64
C LEU A 85 3.46 15.40 -0.80
N PRO A 86 3.85 16.67 -0.48
CA PRO A 86 5.24 17.11 -0.60
C PRO A 86 6.23 16.36 0.30
N ARG A 87 5.74 15.68 1.33
CA ARG A 87 6.56 14.87 2.25
C ARG A 87 6.57 13.39 1.91
N ALA A 88 5.75 12.98 0.94
CA ALA A 88 5.58 11.58 0.60
C ALA A 88 6.60 11.10 -0.44
N LYS A 89 7.05 9.86 -0.30
CA LYS A 89 7.74 9.12 -1.36
C LYS A 89 6.75 8.47 -2.32
N PHE A 90 5.61 8.03 -1.79
CA PHE A 90 4.49 7.46 -2.54
C PHE A 90 3.16 7.96 -2.01
N VAL A 91 2.17 8.00 -2.90
CA VAL A 91 0.75 8.16 -2.55
C VAL A 91 -0.03 6.94 -3.02
N ASP A 92 -0.91 6.42 -2.15
CA ASP A 92 -1.82 5.31 -2.48
C ASP A 92 -3.22 5.87 -2.75
N VAL A 93 -3.72 5.62 -3.96
CA VAL A 93 -5.06 6.00 -4.43
C VAL A 93 -5.74 4.76 -4.99
N GLU A 94 -6.96 4.48 -4.52
CA GLU A 94 -7.72 3.33 -5.02
C GLU A 94 -8.12 3.54 -6.48
N LEU A 95 -8.13 2.47 -7.26
CA LEU A 95 -8.56 2.45 -8.66
C LEU A 95 -9.95 3.09 -8.88
N ARG A 96 -10.86 2.91 -7.92
CA ARG A 96 -12.18 3.52 -7.93
C ARG A 96 -12.17 5.03 -7.68
N SER A 97 -11.15 5.54 -7.00
CA SER A 97 -11.01 6.94 -6.59
C SER A 97 -10.20 7.77 -7.58
N LEU A 98 -9.63 7.20 -8.63
CA LEU A 98 -8.78 7.92 -9.59
C LEU A 98 -9.47 9.15 -10.22
N ARG A 99 -10.80 9.08 -10.46
CA ARG A 99 -11.56 10.23 -10.97
C ARG A 99 -11.72 11.32 -9.91
N GLU A 100 -12.11 10.94 -8.69
CA GLU A 100 -12.30 11.86 -7.56
C GLU A 100 -10.98 12.52 -7.13
N LEU A 101 -9.92 11.72 -7.05
CA LEU A 101 -8.58 12.13 -6.60
C LEU A 101 -7.62 12.46 -7.78
N GLY A 102 -8.16 12.75 -8.96
CA GLY A 102 -7.37 13.17 -10.12
C GLY A 102 -6.38 14.29 -9.82
N PRO A 103 -6.78 15.38 -9.12
CA PRO A 103 -5.85 16.44 -8.74
C PRO A 103 -4.66 15.97 -7.88
N VAL A 104 -4.87 14.99 -6.98
CA VAL A 104 -3.79 14.38 -6.19
C VAL A 104 -2.86 13.55 -7.08
N TRP A 105 -3.44 12.79 -8.01
CA TRP A 105 -2.71 11.92 -8.92
C TRP A 105 -1.80 12.69 -9.88
N ASP A 106 -2.31 13.83 -10.40
CA ASP A 106 -1.56 14.71 -11.28
C ASP A 106 -0.47 15.50 -10.52
N GLU A 107 -0.78 15.98 -9.32
CA GLU A 107 0.19 16.66 -8.47
C GLU A 107 1.32 15.71 -8.03
N ALA A 108 1.00 14.45 -7.72
CA ALA A 108 2.02 13.43 -7.42
C ALA A 108 2.98 13.25 -8.59
N ARG A 109 2.47 13.23 -9.83
CA ARG A 109 3.30 13.19 -11.04
C ARG A 109 4.20 14.40 -11.14
N ARG A 110 3.66 15.60 -10.90
CA ARG A 110 4.39 16.88 -10.96
C ARG A 110 5.53 16.93 -9.93
N LEU A 111 5.28 16.43 -8.72
CA LEU A 111 6.24 16.39 -7.61
C LEU A 111 7.17 15.19 -7.65
N HIS A 112 7.08 14.31 -8.67
CA HIS A 112 7.83 13.05 -8.75
C HIS A 112 7.61 12.15 -7.52
N VAL A 113 6.40 12.18 -6.95
CA VAL A 113 5.95 11.23 -5.92
C VAL A 113 5.43 9.97 -6.59
N GLY A 114 5.86 8.81 -6.13
CA GLY A 114 5.42 7.51 -6.65
C GLY A 114 3.93 7.29 -6.48
N ARG A 115 3.28 6.69 -7.47
CA ARG A 115 1.84 6.50 -7.52
C ARG A 115 1.49 5.03 -7.37
N ILE A 116 0.94 4.67 -6.23
CA ILE A 116 0.39 3.34 -5.97
C ILE A 116 -1.11 3.39 -6.31
N CYS A 117 -1.51 2.62 -7.33
CA CYS A 117 -2.94 2.42 -7.60
C CYS A 117 -3.38 1.15 -6.89
N SER A 118 -4.33 1.25 -5.97
CA SER A 118 -4.73 0.11 -5.16
C SER A 118 -6.16 -0.38 -5.45
N PHE A 119 -6.38 -1.66 -5.18
CA PHE A 119 -7.68 -2.32 -5.20
C PHE A 119 -7.79 -3.27 -4.02
N HIS A 120 -8.89 -3.16 -3.26
CA HIS A 120 -9.18 -4.03 -2.12
C HIS A 120 -10.57 -4.65 -2.28
N ASP A 121 -10.64 -5.97 -2.10
CA ASP A 121 -11.90 -6.71 -1.96
C ASP A 121 -11.81 -7.64 -0.75
N PHE A 122 -12.41 -7.22 0.36
CA PHE A 122 -12.41 -7.99 1.62
C PHE A 122 -13.53 -9.03 1.69
N LYS A 123 -14.25 -9.25 0.58
CA LYS A 123 -15.32 -10.25 0.49
C LYS A 123 -14.86 -11.52 -0.23
N ARG A 124 -14.07 -11.37 -1.28
CA ARG A 124 -13.62 -12.48 -2.15
C ARG A 124 -12.38 -12.12 -2.96
N THR A 125 -11.77 -13.10 -3.58
CA THR A 125 -10.82 -12.92 -4.69
C THR A 125 -11.60 -12.94 -6.00
N PRO A 126 -11.56 -11.86 -6.81
CA PRO A 126 -12.20 -11.83 -8.12
C PRO A 126 -11.50 -12.75 -9.13
N GLU A 127 -12.25 -13.17 -10.14
CA GLU A 127 -11.74 -13.95 -11.28
C GLU A 127 -10.50 -13.31 -11.93
N PRO A 128 -9.55 -14.12 -12.47
CA PRO A 128 -8.31 -13.64 -13.10
C PRO A 128 -8.54 -12.53 -14.13
N ALA A 129 -9.54 -12.70 -15.02
CA ALA A 129 -9.86 -11.71 -16.05
C ALA A 129 -10.30 -10.35 -15.45
N VAL A 130 -10.98 -10.35 -14.30
CA VAL A 130 -11.39 -9.13 -13.61
C VAL A 130 -10.18 -8.42 -13.00
N LEU A 131 -9.28 -9.18 -12.36
CA LEU A 131 -8.04 -8.64 -11.79
C LEU A 131 -7.14 -8.07 -12.88
N HIS A 132 -6.99 -8.77 -13.99
CA HIS A 132 -6.21 -8.29 -15.14
C HIS A 132 -6.78 -7.00 -15.74
N LYS A 133 -8.10 -6.89 -15.92
CA LYS A 133 -8.74 -5.62 -16.34
C LYS A 133 -8.45 -4.45 -15.39
N LYS A 134 -8.41 -4.70 -14.08
CA LYS A 134 -8.06 -3.68 -13.09
C LYS A 134 -6.59 -3.26 -13.21
N LEU A 135 -5.70 -4.20 -13.39
CA LEU A 135 -4.28 -3.94 -13.62
C LEU A 135 -4.07 -3.08 -14.89
N LEU A 136 -4.71 -3.43 -16.01
CA LEU A 136 -4.62 -2.62 -17.24
C LEU A 136 -5.12 -1.19 -17.04
N ARG A 137 -6.18 -0.98 -16.24
CA ARG A 137 -6.66 0.36 -15.88
C ARG A 137 -5.66 1.12 -15.03
N ALA A 138 -5.04 0.49 -14.04
CA ALA A 138 -3.99 1.10 -13.23
C ALA A 138 -2.78 1.50 -14.07
N ARG A 139 -2.35 0.61 -14.98
CA ARG A 139 -1.26 0.87 -15.94
C ARG A 139 -1.59 2.05 -16.85
N LYS A 140 -2.80 2.07 -17.44
CA LYS A 140 -3.27 3.18 -18.29
C LYS A 140 -3.31 4.53 -17.53
N ALA A 141 -3.63 4.50 -16.24
CA ALA A 141 -3.58 5.68 -15.39
C ALA A 141 -2.14 6.12 -15.04
N GLY A 142 -1.14 5.36 -15.44
CA GLY A 142 0.27 5.65 -15.20
C GLY A 142 0.70 5.38 -13.76
N ALA A 143 0.14 4.36 -13.12
CA ALA A 143 0.59 3.91 -11.80
C ALA A 143 2.01 3.34 -11.88
N ASP A 144 2.82 3.61 -10.85
CA ASP A 144 4.16 3.04 -10.69
C ASP A 144 4.10 1.66 -10.03
N VAL A 145 3.09 1.44 -9.17
CA VAL A 145 2.78 0.17 -8.51
C VAL A 145 1.29 -0.09 -8.58
N PHE A 146 0.88 -1.32 -8.91
CA PHE A 146 -0.50 -1.77 -8.72
C PHE A 146 -0.56 -2.65 -7.48
N LYS A 147 -1.36 -2.22 -6.48
CA LYS A 147 -1.53 -2.93 -5.21
C LYS A 147 -2.88 -3.64 -5.18
N VAL A 148 -2.86 -4.94 -4.91
CA VAL A 148 -4.05 -5.79 -4.82
C VAL A 148 -4.09 -6.47 -3.46
N VAL A 149 -5.21 -6.32 -2.76
CA VAL A 149 -5.49 -7.03 -1.52
C VAL A 149 -6.89 -7.63 -1.62
N THR A 150 -7.00 -8.95 -1.65
CA THR A 150 -8.30 -9.63 -1.72
C THR A 150 -8.44 -10.65 -0.61
N ARG A 151 -9.66 -11.10 -0.34
CA ARG A 151 -9.91 -12.15 0.64
C ARG A 151 -9.67 -13.50 -0.01
N ALA A 152 -8.75 -14.29 0.56
CA ALA A 152 -8.49 -15.66 0.13
C ALA A 152 -8.98 -16.64 1.19
N GLU A 153 -9.91 -17.50 0.78
CA GLU A 153 -10.51 -18.54 1.65
C GLU A 153 -9.95 -19.94 1.34
N ASP A 154 -9.40 -20.12 0.14
CA ASP A 154 -8.84 -21.40 -0.30
C ASP A 154 -7.55 -21.19 -1.14
N PHE A 155 -6.97 -22.29 -1.59
CA PHE A 155 -5.76 -22.29 -2.41
C PHE A 155 -5.98 -21.75 -3.83
N HIS A 156 -7.19 -21.88 -4.37
CA HIS A 156 -7.51 -21.34 -5.70
C HIS A 156 -7.41 -19.82 -5.71
N ASP A 157 -7.88 -19.18 -4.64
CA ASP A 157 -7.72 -17.72 -4.44
C ASP A 157 -6.24 -17.31 -4.41
N LEU A 158 -5.39 -18.07 -3.71
CA LEU A 158 -3.95 -17.80 -3.68
C LEU A 158 -3.29 -18.00 -5.05
N LEU A 159 -3.66 -19.06 -5.78
CA LEU A 159 -3.16 -19.31 -7.14
C LEU A 159 -3.56 -18.18 -8.09
N THR A 160 -4.80 -17.72 -8.04
CA THR A 160 -5.28 -16.58 -8.82
C THR A 160 -4.44 -15.32 -8.58
N LEU A 161 -4.11 -15.04 -7.32
CA LEU A 161 -3.25 -13.91 -6.97
C LEU A 161 -1.80 -14.11 -7.40
N PHE A 162 -1.29 -15.33 -7.31
CA PHE A 162 0.05 -15.68 -7.76
C PHE A 162 0.18 -15.56 -9.28
N GLU A 163 -0.78 -16.05 -10.04
CA GLU A 163 -0.81 -15.93 -11.50
C GLU A 163 -0.79 -14.46 -11.94
N LEU A 164 -1.58 -13.60 -11.28
CA LEU A 164 -1.54 -12.16 -11.53
C LEU A 164 -0.14 -11.58 -11.27
N LEU A 165 0.49 -11.95 -10.16
CA LEU A 165 1.84 -11.49 -9.83
C LEU A 165 2.85 -11.98 -10.86
N TRP A 166 2.86 -13.28 -11.15
CA TRP A 166 3.86 -13.92 -11.99
C TRP A 166 3.79 -13.45 -13.45
N SER A 167 2.58 -13.35 -14.02
CA SER A 167 2.39 -12.93 -15.40
C SER A 167 2.85 -11.49 -15.69
N GLU A 168 2.96 -10.66 -14.66
CA GLU A 168 3.19 -9.22 -14.81
C GLU A 168 4.52 -8.73 -14.22
N LEU A 169 5.34 -9.62 -13.65
CA LEU A 169 6.62 -9.25 -13.00
C LEU A 169 7.54 -8.39 -13.87
N ALA A 170 7.57 -8.66 -15.17
CA ALA A 170 8.43 -7.93 -16.10
C ALA A 170 7.81 -6.60 -16.58
N SER A 171 6.50 -6.42 -16.47
CA SER A 171 5.76 -5.34 -17.12
C SER A 171 5.39 -4.20 -16.15
N MET A 172 5.12 -4.53 -14.90
CA MET A 172 4.69 -3.57 -13.88
C MET A 172 5.09 -4.05 -12.48
N ARG A 173 5.42 -3.12 -11.59
CA ARG A 173 5.58 -3.44 -10.17
C ARG A 173 4.24 -3.74 -9.54
N LEU A 174 4.14 -4.93 -8.95
CA LEU A 174 2.95 -5.37 -8.24
C LEU A 174 3.21 -5.48 -6.75
N CYS A 175 2.18 -5.17 -5.97
CA CYS A 175 2.09 -5.44 -4.54
C CYS A 175 0.84 -6.33 -4.33
N VAL A 176 1.05 -7.61 -4.10
CA VAL A 176 -0.03 -8.58 -3.97
C VAL A 176 -0.04 -9.17 -2.57
N MET A 177 -1.21 -9.18 -1.94
CA MET A 177 -1.42 -9.78 -0.63
C MET A 177 -2.85 -10.33 -0.53
N ALA A 178 -3.05 -11.32 0.33
CA ALA A 178 -4.38 -11.76 0.73
C ALA A 178 -4.75 -11.25 2.12
N SER A 179 -6.03 -11.22 2.41
CA SER A 179 -6.66 -11.13 3.72
C SER A 179 -7.40 -12.43 4.04
N GLY A 180 -7.97 -12.57 5.25
CA GLY A 180 -8.67 -13.78 5.67
C GLY A 180 -7.72 -14.91 6.08
N LYS A 181 -8.16 -16.15 5.94
CA LYS A 181 -7.45 -17.35 6.39
C LYS A 181 -6.02 -17.45 5.85
N PHE A 182 -5.83 -17.12 4.59
CA PHE A 182 -4.53 -17.18 3.92
C PHE A 182 -3.74 -15.86 3.97
N GLY A 183 -4.22 -14.89 4.73
CA GLY A 183 -3.55 -13.59 4.88
C GLY A 183 -2.10 -13.68 5.35
N PRO A 184 -1.79 -14.44 6.43
CA PRO A 184 -0.42 -14.57 6.93
C PRO A 184 0.52 -15.18 5.91
N ILE A 185 0.17 -16.36 5.38
CA ILE A 185 1.03 -17.10 4.44
C ILE A 185 1.23 -16.33 3.12
N SER A 186 0.21 -15.59 2.65
CA SER A 186 0.31 -14.81 1.42
C SER A 186 1.43 -13.77 1.47
N ARG A 187 1.70 -13.19 2.65
CA ARG A 187 2.76 -12.18 2.81
C ARG A 187 4.15 -12.77 2.63
N LEU A 188 4.35 -13.99 3.16
CA LEU A 188 5.62 -14.71 3.02
C LEU A 188 5.78 -15.20 1.59
N PHE A 189 4.77 -15.90 1.08
CA PHE A 189 4.79 -16.48 -0.26
C PHE A 189 4.95 -15.43 -1.37
N PHE A 190 4.13 -14.37 -1.35
CA PHE A 190 4.22 -13.34 -2.39
C PHE A 190 5.45 -12.44 -2.23
N ARG A 191 6.00 -12.31 -1.02
CA ARG A 191 7.32 -11.70 -0.82
C ARG A 191 8.38 -12.39 -1.67
N ASP A 192 8.47 -13.69 -1.53
CA ASP A 192 9.50 -14.49 -2.19
C ASP A 192 9.18 -14.68 -3.69
N ALA A 193 7.91 -14.59 -4.07
CA ALA A 193 7.45 -14.60 -5.45
C ALA A 193 7.62 -13.25 -6.19
N GLY A 194 8.12 -12.18 -5.53
CA GLY A 194 8.45 -10.92 -6.21
C GLY A 194 7.47 -9.76 -6.00
N SER A 195 6.55 -9.86 -5.03
CA SER A 195 5.73 -8.71 -4.62
C SER A 195 6.62 -7.57 -4.14
N SER A 196 6.46 -6.38 -4.70
CA SER A 196 7.37 -5.25 -4.47
C SER A 196 7.25 -4.61 -3.09
N LEU A 197 6.07 -4.67 -2.48
CA LEU A 197 5.79 -4.11 -1.17
C LEU A 197 5.02 -5.13 -0.32
N ILE A 198 5.39 -5.28 0.94
CA ILE A 198 4.70 -6.14 1.90
C ILE A 198 4.29 -5.30 3.11
N TYR A 199 3.00 -5.21 3.37
CA TYR A 199 2.44 -4.36 4.41
C TYR A 199 2.17 -5.13 5.70
N ALA A 200 2.58 -4.56 6.82
CA ALA A 200 2.27 -5.04 8.16
C ALA A 200 1.96 -3.88 9.11
N PRO A 201 0.90 -3.96 9.92
CA PRO A 201 0.64 -3.00 10.99
C PRO A 201 1.76 -3.04 12.02
N LEU A 202 2.12 -1.90 12.60
CA LEU A 202 3.20 -1.85 13.61
C LEU A 202 2.81 -2.59 14.89
N ARG A 203 1.56 -2.46 15.33
CA ARG A 203 1.06 -3.09 16.55
C ARG A 203 -0.27 -3.84 16.36
N HIS A 204 -1.28 -3.15 15.85
CA HIS A 204 -2.64 -3.65 15.85
C HIS A 204 -3.11 -3.98 14.43
N PRO A 205 -3.42 -5.24 14.14
CA PRO A 205 -4.03 -5.62 12.86
C PRO A 205 -5.29 -4.80 12.58
N LEU A 206 -5.38 -4.24 11.37
CA LEU A 206 -6.57 -3.51 10.90
C LEU A 206 -7.64 -4.45 10.37
N HIS A 207 -7.25 -5.66 9.96
CA HIS A 207 -8.11 -6.70 9.41
C HIS A 207 -7.67 -8.06 9.92
N HIS A 208 -8.61 -8.99 9.99
CA HIS A 208 -8.32 -10.38 10.35
C HIS A 208 -7.29 -11.01 9.39
N GLY A 209 -6.36 -11.78 9.95
CA GLY A 209 -5.31 -12.46 9.17
C GLY A 209 -4.13 -11.57 8.77
N GLN A 210 -3.94 -10.41 9.41
CA GLN A 210 -2.71 -9.62 9.24
C GLN A 210 -1.67 -10.01 10.28
N LEU A 211 -0.45 -10.32 9.83
CA LEU A 211 0.73 -10.37 10.70
C LEU A 211 1.15 -8.95 11.07
N THR A 212 1.53 -8.73 12.32
CA THR A 212 2.19 -7.49 12.74
C THR A 212 3.58 -7.36 12.11
N PHE A 213 4.13 -6.16 12.11
CA PHE A 213 5.49 -5.93 11.61
C PHE A 213 6.53 -6.80 12.33
N GLN A 214 6.39 -6.99 13.65
CA GLN A 214 7.31 -7.80 14.44
C GLN A 214 7.22 -9.29 14.07
N GLU A 215 6.01 -9.82 13.93
CA GLU A 215 5.78 -11.22 13.49
C GLU A 215 6.33 -11.47 12.08
N LEU A 216 6.04 -10.55 11.14
CA LEU A 216 6.52 -10.69 9.76
C LEU A 216 8.04 -10.59 9.66
N ARG A 217 8.65 -9.75 10.50
CA ARG A 217 10.10 -9.58 10.53
C ARG A 217 10.80 -10.81 11.09
N GLY A 218 10.26 -11.43 12.14
CA GLY A 218 10.81 -12.67 12.71
C GLY A 218 10.82 -13.87 11.75
N GLN A 219 10.10 -13.75 10.62
CA GLN A 219 10.08 -14.75 9.54
C GLN A 219 11.10 -14.45 8.42
N ARG A 220 12.00 -13.47 8.58
CA ARG A 220 13.03 -13.15 7.58
C ARG A 220 14.25 -14.05 7.64
N ASP A 221 14.45 -14.77 8.73
CA ASP A 221 15.66 -15.52 9.03
C ASP A 221 15.52 -17.04 8.75
N PHE A 222 14.58 -17.42 7.86
CA PHE A 222 14.42 -18.78 7.37
C PHE A 222 14.73 -18.91 5.89
#